data_a08ea167b11839c8865dd112f370c88f
#
_entry.id   a08ea167b11839c8865dd112f370c88f
#
_cell.length_a   1.000
_cell.length_b   1.000
_cell.length_c   1.000
_cell.angle_alpha   90.00
_cell.angle_beta   90.00
_cell.angle_gamma   90.00
#
_symmetry.space_group_name_H-M   'P 1'
#
loop_
_entity.id
_entity.type
_entity.pdbx_description
1 polymer ?
#
loop_
_entity_poly.entity_id
_entity_poly.type
_entity_poly.pdbx_seq_one_letter_code
_entity_poly.pdbx_strand_id
1 'polypeptide(L)'
;MEKTILVLPDGAELSSGKTGTDAIMRLDLLECVNEDQELTLGSVCASMAEITILNGGGFSVTEGQEFIIFRENAEGIRRKVGVFIAQKPTRPTPHTIKLTAYDRVTRLDRDLTGWLNTLSDWPYTLQEFGAMVCNACGLTLTDTQLPNGNHLVNRFTAEGVTGRHLMRWVGELCGRFCRATADGNLEFGWYEPADVTLSPGGEQFYFQKGFSYEDFTVAPIQRIQLRQNDTDVGTVYPDGAEDANTYVITGNPLATANTAGALVGIAQTLYEQLQQVSYTPCKLKIPSDSHIRAGDMIRVVDPQGRQFAAYVMTCKLSGGRKTLECTGSPNRGSTENRSRLSYKALAGKVLNLQTTVEGLRAENRDAVGKMAGIALDVEGISSEVSRQQTELTGVKTQMTAVEQTAQAMQIRIQSLTEEGTQKVKTETGFTLDEKGLTISREGSRIENLLNETGMYVKRSGDVILKADQAGVTAVDVTVHNYLVVGDYARFEDYSSGVDTRRTACFWI
;
A
#
# COMPACT_ATOMS: atom_id res chain seq x y z
N MET A 1 1.38 32.84 -12.40
CA MET A 1 1.19 31.81 -11.36
C MET A 1 0.02 30.96 -11.80
N GLU A 2 0.19 29.65 -11.88
CA GLU A 2 -0.90 28.75 -12.28
C GLU A 2 -2.04 28.76 -11.27
N LYS A 3 -3.28 28.81 -11.77
CA LYS A 3 -4.47 28.67 -10.94
C LYS A 3 -4.93 27.23 -10.89
N THR A 4 -5.46 26.81 -9.75
CA THR A 4 -6.19 25.55 -9.60
C THR A 4 -7.68 25.85 -9.73
N ILE A 5 -8.37 25.05 -10.52
CA ILE A 5 -9.82 25.12 -10.70
C ILE A 5 -10.39 23.74 -10.41
N LEU A 6 -11.41 23.70 -9.58
CA LEU A 6 -12.18 22.52 -9.26
C LEU A 6 -13.57 22.69 -9.84
N VAL A 7 -14.00 21.73 -10.63
CA VAL A 7 -15.32 21.74 -11.28
C VAL A 7 -16.16 20.60 -10.72
N LEU A 8 -17.28 20.96 -10.12
CA LEU A 8 -18.25 20.02 -9.55
C LEU A 8 -19.18 19.44 -10.62
N PRO A 9 -19.90 18.35 -10.34
CA PRO A 9 -20.84 17.74 -11.27
C PRO A 9 -22.00 18.66 -11.70
N ASP A 10 -22.37 19.62 -10.86
CA ASP A 10 -23.38 20.64 -11.16
C ASP A 10 -22.85 21.81 -12.00
N GLY A 11 -21.56 21.76 -12.36
CA GLY A 11 -20.88 22.79 -13.13
C GLY A 11 -20.35 23.97 -12.28
N ALA A 12 -20.52 23.95 -10.96
CA ALA A 12 -19.96 24.98 -10.09
C ALA A 12 -18.43 24.91 -10.08
N GLU A 13 -17.79 26.08 -10.19
CA GLU A 13 -16.33 26.21 -10.22
C GLU A 13 -15.81 26.91 -8.97
N LEU A 14 -14.82 26.27 -8.34
CA LEU A 14 -13.97 26.88 -7.31
C LEU A 14 -12.59 27.13 -7.89
N SER A 15 -11.97 28.25 -7.57
CA SER A 15 -10.63 28.54 -8.06
C SER A 15 -9.72 29.10 -6.97
N SER A 16 -8.43 28.84 -7.12
CA SER A 16 -7.39 29.54 -6.37
C SER A 16 -7.23 30.97 -6.92
N GLY A 17 -6.78 31.91 -6.05
CA GLY A 17 -6.54 33.30 -6.44
C GLY A 17 -7.81 34.18 -6.48
N LYS A 18 -8.97 33.66 -6.10
CA LYS A 18 -10.15 34.49 -5.78
C LYS A 18 -9.94 35.19 -4.43
N THR A 19 -10.31 36.46 -4.39
CA THR A 19 -10.46 37.18 -3.12
C THR A 19 -11.88 36.95 -2.59
N GLY A 20 -12.00 36.42 -1.37
CA GLY A 20 -13.29 36.15 -0.75
C GLY A 20 -13.47 34.70 -0.32
N THR A 21 -14.69 34.37 0.04
CA THR A 21 -15.11 33.01 0.44
C THR A 21 -15.26 32.07 -0.75
N ASP A 22 -15.24 30.76 -0.49
CA ASP A 22 -15.32 29.70 -1.50
C ASP A 22 -14.14 29.70 -2.49
N ALA A 23 -12.93 29.89 -1.94
CA ALA A 23 -11.68 29.89 -2.67
C ALA A 23 -10.79 28.71 -2.30
N ILE A 24 -10.09 28.15 -3.28
CA ILE A 24 -9.04 27.15 -3.03
C ILE A 24 -7.82 27.85 -2.45
N MET A 25 -7.49 27.51 -1.21
CA MET A 25 -6.31 28.04 -0.51
C MET A 25 -5.05 27.26 -0.85
N ARG A 26 -5.18 25.93 -1.00
CA ARG A 26 -4.06 25.04 -1.22
C ARG A 26 -4.50 23.79 -1.98
N LEU A 27 -3.65 23.35 -2.90
CA LEU A 27 -3.70 22.05 -3.53
C LEU A 27 -2.36 21.35 -3.30
N ASP A 28 -2.42 20.16 -2.74
CA ASP A 28 -1.34 19.19 -2.77
C ASP A 28 -1.80 18.02 -3.64
N LEU A 29 -0.99 17.64 -4.64
CA LEU A 29 -1.28 16.54 -5.54
C LEU A 29 -0.13 15.55 -5.50
N LEU A 30 -0.43 14.27 -5.36
CA LEU A 30 0.54 13.17 -5.39
C LEU A 30 0.17 12.24 -6.54
N GLU A 31 1.07 12.10 -7.48
CA GLU A 31 1.01 11.11 -8.56
C GLU A 31 2.12 10.08 -8.34
N CYS A 32 1.80 8.80 -8.50
CA CYS A 32 2.72 7.70 -8.36
C CYS A 32 2.44 6.66 -9.44
N VAL A 33 3.49 6.09 -10.04
CA VAL A 33 3.39 5.01 -11.04
C VAL A 33 4.24 3.81 -10.65
N ASN A 34 4.86 3.83 -9.49
CA ASN A 34 5.68 2.74 -8.99
C ASN A 34 5.44 2.53 -7.50
N GLU A 35 4.97 1.36 -7.12
CA GLU A 35 4.58 1.03 -5.74
C GLU A 35 5.77 0.72 -4.83
N ASP A 36 6.91 0.34 -5.42
CA ASP A 36 8.09 -0.14 -4.71
C ASP A 36 9.27 0.85 -4.70
N GLN A 37 10.29 0.54 -3.90
CA GLN A 37 11.58 1.25 -3.94
C GLN A 37 12.38 0.97 -5.20
N GLU A 38 12.13 -0.14 -5.87
CA GLU A 38 12.71 -0.52 -7.13
C GLU A 38 11.67 -0.38 -8.24
N LEU A 39 12.11 -0.12 -9.47
CA LEU A 39 11.23 -0.09 -10.63
C LEU A 39 10.48 -1.42 -10.75
N THR A 40 9.15 -1.37 -10.67
CA THR A 40 8.28 -2.54 -10.61
C THR A 40 7.27 -2.51 -11.75
N LEU A 41 7.09 -3.65 -12.42
CA LEU A 41 6.03 -3.84 -13.40
C LEU A 41 4.68 -4.08 -12.70
N GLY A 42 3.61 -3.69 -13.34
CA GLY A 42 2.26 -3.96 -12.85
C GLY A 42 1.79 -3.05 -11.72
N SER A 43 2.52 -1.98 -11.38
CA SER A 43 2.05 -1.03 -10.36
C SER A 43 0.71 -0.40 -10.73
N VAL A 44 -0.22 -0.30 -9.77
CA VAL A 44 -1.57 0.26 -9.95
C VAL A 44 -1.82 1.29 -8.87
N CYS A 45 -1.27 2.49 -9.06
CA CYS A 45 -1.31 3.57 -8.08
C CYS A 45 -2.48 4.52 -8.35
N ALA A 46 -3.19 4.89 -7.30
CA ALA A 46 -4.15 5.99 -7.36
C ALA A 46 -3.45 7.33 -7.07
N SER A 47 -3.76 8.36 -7.84
CA SER A 47 -3.33 9.73 -7.53
C SER A 47 -4.18 10.29 -6.39
N MET A 48 -3.55 11.09 -5.52
CA MET A 48 -4.22 11.72 -4.39
C MET A 48 -4.17 13.24 -4.51
N ALA A 49 -5.31 13.88 -4.27
CA ALA A 49 -5.41 15.33 -4.12
C ALA A 49 -5.84 15.70 -2.70
N GLU A 50 -5.11 16.57 -2.04
CA GLU A 50 -5.52 17.25 -0.81
C GLU A 50 -5.80 18.72 -1.12
N ILE A 51 -7.03 19.16 -0.87
CA ILE A 51 -7.49 20.51 -1.19
C ILE A 51 -7.95 21.18 0.09
N THR A 52 -7.43 22.37 0.38
CA THR A 52 -7.94 23.22 1.43
C THR A 52 -8.75 24.36 0.82
N ILE A 53 -9.99 24.49 1.24
CA ILE A 53 -10.96 25.46 0.71
C ILE A 53 -11.37 26.41 1.83
N LEU A 54 -11.33 27.71 1.56
CA LEU A 54 -11.97 28.72 2.39
C LEU A 54 -13.47 28.74 2.06
N ASN A 55 -14.29 28.27 3.00
CA ASN A 55 -15.72 28.06 2.79
C ASN A 55 -16.55 29.19 3.36
N GLY A 56 -17.31 29.88 2.51
CA GLY A 56 -18.28 30.91 2.88
C GLY A 56 -19.68 30.39 3.19
N GLY A 57 -19.89 29.07 3.07
CA GLY A 57 -21.19 28.42 3.32
C GLY A 57 -21.96 28.04 2.07
N GLY A 58 -21.54 28.50 0.87
CA GLY A 58 -22.16 28.16 -0.42
C GLY A 58 -21.67 26.87 -1.07
N PHE A 59 -20.57 26.28 -0.52
CA PHE A 59 -19.94 25.11 -1.12
C PHE A 59 -20.14 23.87 -0.27
N SER A 60 -20.58 22.79 -0.89
CA SER A 60 -20.76 21.49 -0.25
C SER A 60 -20.22 20.39 -1.14
N VAL A 61 -19.34 19.57 -0.63
CA VAL A 61 -18.91 18.30 -1.26
C VAL A 61 -19.27 17.17 -0.30
N THR A 62 -19.85 16.12 -0.83
CA THR A 62 -20.18 14.91 -0.09
C THR A 62 -19.16 13.80 -0.41
N GLU A 63 -19.04 12.85 0.50
CA GLU A 63 -18.26 11.65 0.28
C GLU A 63 -18.78 10.89 -0.96
N GLY A 64 -17.84 10.38 -1.77
CA GLY A 64 -18.13 9.67 -3.01
C GLY A 64 -18.44 10.57 -4.20
N GLN A 65 -18.56 11.88 -4.01
CA GLN A 65 -18.83 12.81 -5.11
C GLN A 65 -17.59 12.96 -6.01
N GLU A 66 -17.79 12.87 -7.31
CA GLU A 66 -16.74 13.12 -8.29
C GLU A 66 -16.62 14.61 -8.62
N PHE A 67 -15.41 15.05 -8.92
CA PHE A 67 -15.10 16.37 -9.40
C PHE A 67 -13.85 16.36 -10.28
N ILE A 68 -13.68 17.42 -11.07
CA ILE A 68 -12.55 17.54 -11.99
C ILE A 68 -11.60 18.63 -11.48
N ILE A 69 -10.32 18.35 -11.51
CA ILE A 69 -9.27 19.34 -11.23
C ILE A 69 -8.67 19.80 -12.55
N PHE A 70 -8.59 21.13 -12.73
CA PHE A 70 -7.84 21.79 -13.79
C PHE A 70 -6.72 22.64 -13.22
N ARG A 71 -5.65 22.78 -14.00
CA ARG A 71 -4.62 23.80 -13.81
C ARG A 71 -4.70 24.77 -14.96
N GLU A 72 -4.77 26.06 -14.67
CA GLU A 72 -4.84 27.15 -15.63
C GLU A 72 -3.55 27.95 -15.58
N ASN A 73 -2.84 28.09 -16.70
CA ASN A 73 -1.63 28.87 -16.79
C ASN A 73 -1.91 30.39 -16.83
N ALA A 74 -0.87 31.22 -16.90
CA ALA A 74 -1.00 32.67 -16.95
C ALA A 74 -1.72 33.19 -18.21
N GLU A 75 -1.76 32.40 -19.26
CA GLU A 75 -2.40 32.69 -20.55
C GLU A 75 -3.87 32.27 -20.56
N GLY A 76 -4.38 31.68 -19.47
CA GLY A 76 -5.76 31.21 -19.38
C GLY A 76 -5.99 29.81 -19.99
N ILE A 77 -4.94 29.12 -20.39
CA ILE A 77 -5.04 27.77 -20.95
C ILE A 77 -5.24 26.78 -19.80
N ARG A 78 -6.38 26.07 -19.85
CA ARG A 78 -6.74 25.05 -18.86
C ARG A 78 -6.21 23.68 -19.27
N ARG A 79 -5.50 23.03 -18.39
CA ARG A 79 -5.09 21.63 -18.50
C ARG A 79 -5.85 20.81 -17.47
N LYS A 80 -6.57 19.79 -17.92
CA LYS A 80 -7.23 18.83 -17.04
C LYS A 80 -6.19 17.97 -16.33
N VAL A 81 -6.24 17.93 -15.02
CA VAL A 81 -5.36 17.09 -14.19
C VAL A 81 -5.96 15.70 -14.03
N GLY A 82 -7.24 15.60 -13.70
CA GLY A 82 -7.91 14.33 -13.53
C GLY A 82 -9.33 14.48 -12.99
N VAL A 83 -9.99 13.33 -12.89
CA VAL A 83 -11.28 13.13 -12.21
C VAL A 83 -11.01 12.49 -10.88
N PHE A 84 -11.47 13.11 -9.81
CA PHE A 84 -11.21 12.69 -8.43
C PHE A 84 -12.52 12.39 -7.70
N ILE A 85 -12.47 11.43 -6.77
CA ILE A 85 -13.57 10.99 -5.91
C ILE A 85 -13.31 11.50 -4.52
N ALA A 86 -14.20 12.32 -3.98
CA ALA A 86 -14.08 12.91 -2.66
C ALA A 86 -14.18 11.85 -1.57
N GLN A 87 -13.25 11.90 -0.62
CA GLN A 87 -13.42 11.26 0.68
C GLN A 87 -14.26 12.17 1.60
N LYS A 88 -14.66 11.66 2.74
CA LYS A 88 -15.43 12.43 3.73
C LYS A 88 -14.71 13.74 4.08
N PRO A 89 -15.28 14.90 3.72
CA PRO A 89 -14.65 16.18 4.01
C PRO A 89 -14.52 16.43 5.52
N THR A 90 -13.43 17.06 5.93
CA THR A 90 -13.20 17.49 7.31
C THR A 90 -13.23 19.00 7.42
N ARG A 91 -13.61 19.52 8.60
CA ARG A 91 -13.66 20.96 8.89
C ARG A 91 -12.67 21.28 10.01
N PRO A 92 -11.39 21.58 9.69
CA PRO A 92 -10.40 21.95 10.71
C PRO A 92 -10.79 23.23 11.46
N THR A 93 -11.48 24.15 10.79
CA THR A 93 -12.04 25.37 11.38
C THR A 93 -13.45 25.60 10.84
N PRO A 94 -14.27 26.51 11.46
CA PRO A 94 -15.60 26.86 10.95
C PRO A 94 -15.61 27.37 9.50
N HIS A 95 -14.50 27.95 9.05
CA HIS A 95 -14.38 28.58 7.73
C HIS A 95 -13.51 27.80 6.74
N THR A 96 -12.98 26.62 7.11
CA THR A 96 -12.14 25.84 6.22
C THR A 96 -12.67 24.43 6.06
N ILE A 97 -12.62 23.93 4.83
CA ILE A 97 -12.86 22.53 4.49
C ILE A 97 -11.54 21.95 3.99
N LYS A 98 -11.15 20.82 4.55
CA LYS A 98 -10.09 19.97 4.00
C LYS A 98 -10.75 18.79 3.28
N LEU A 99 -10.47 18.66 1.99
CA LEU A 99 -10.96 17.62 1.10
C LEU A 99 -9.79 16.75 0.66
N THR A 100 -9.83 15.49 0.99
CA THR A 100 -8.96 14.46 0.41
C THR A 100 -9.73 13.75 -0.68
N ALA A 101 -9.11 13.51 -1.81
CA ALA A 101 -9.75 12.83 -2.93
C ALA A 101 -8.72 11.95 -3.67
N TYR A 102 -9.20 10.90 -4.29
CA TYR A 102 -8.41 9.99 -5.11
C TYR A 102 -8.97 9.92 -6.51
N ASP A 103 -8.12 9.62 -7.47
CA ASP A 103 -8.57 9.38 -8.83
C ASP A 103 -9.41 8.09 -8.95
N ARG A 104 -9.95 7.84 -10.13
CA ARG A 104 -10.84 6.70 -10.39
C ARG A 104 -10.18 5.32 -10.29
N VAL A 105 -8.85 5.24 -10.18
CA VAL A 105 -8.15 3.96 -9.91
C VAL A 105 -8.71 3.28 -8.65
N THR A 106 -9.18 4.05 -7.67
CA THR A 106 -9.80 3.50 -6.45
C THR A 106 -11.06 2.67 -6.70
N ARG A 107 -11.72 2.82 -7.83
CA ARG A 107 -12.85 1.94 -8.22
C ARG A 107 -12.42 0.49 -8.45
N LEU A 108 -11.11 0.26 -8.70
CA LEU A 108 -10.53 -1.07 -8.80
C LEU A 108 -10.43 -1.79 -7.44
N ASP A 109 -10.65 -1.10 -6.32
CA ASP A 109 -10.60 -1.72 -4.98
C ASP A 109 -11.84 -2.57 -4.69
N ARG A 110 -12.78 -2.63 -5.62
CA ARG A 110 -13.96 -3.49 -5.58
C ARG A 110 -13.54 -4.96 -5.61
N ASP A 111 -14.14 -5.76 -4.73
CA ASP A 111 -14.02 -7.23 -4.77
C ASP A 111 -14.67 -7.78 -6.05
N LEU A 112 -13.88 -8.49 -6.84
CA LEU A 112 -14.30 -9.14 -8.08
C LEU A 112 -14.30 -10.67 -7.99
N THR A 113 -14.14 -11.27 -6.81
CA THR A 113 -14.13 -12.73 -6.61
C THR A 113 -15.40 -13.37 -7.18
N GLY A 114 -16.55 -12.82 -6.84
CA GLY A 114 -17.83 -13.31 -7.35
C GLY A 114 -17.95 -13.15 -8.86
N TRP A 115 -17.56 -12.01 -9.41
CA TRP A 115 -17.56 -11.74 -10.85
C TRP A 115 -16.64 -12.71 -11.61
N LEU A 116 -15.40 -12.92 -11.13
CA LEU A 116 -14.43 -13.85 -11.75
C LEU A 116 -15.01 -15.26 -11.89
N ASN A 117 -15.73 -15.71 -10.87
CA ASN A 117 -16.36 -17.05 -10.86
C ASN A 117 -17.55 -17.17 -11.84
N THR A 118 -18.15 -16.07 -12.29
CA THR A 118 -19.22 -16.08 -13.28
C THR A 118 -18.73 -16.19 -14.72
N LEU A 119 -17.43 -15.99 -14.98
CA LEU A 119 -16.87 -16.04 -16.31
C LEU A 119 -16.83 -17.49 -16.84
N SER A 120 -17.38 -17.71 -18.05
CA SER A 120 -17.55 -19.06 -18.64
C SER A 120 -16.70 -19.29 -19.88
N ASP A 121 -16.42 -18.26 -20.68
CA ASP A 121 -15.93 -18.39 -22.05
C ASP A 121 -14.39 -18.37 -22.17
N TRP A 122 -13.74 -19.00 -21.19
CA TRP A 122 -12.28 -19.14 -21.19
C TRP A 122 -11.76 -19.98 -22.37
N PRO A 123 -10.55 -19.68 -22.91
CA PRO A 123 -9.60 -18.63 -22.50
C PRO A 123 -9.93 -17.26 -23.09
N TYR A 124 -9.61 -16.18 -22.36
CA TYR A 124 -9.62 -14.81 -22.86
C TYR A 124 -8.20 -14.37 -23.22
N THR A 125 -8.08 -13.43 -24.13
CA THR A 125 -6.79 -12.75 -24.32
C THR A 125 -6.50 -11.82 -23.15
N LEU A 126 -5.23 -11.55 -22.89
CA LEU A 126 -4.82 -10.61 -21.83
C LEU A 126 -5.45 -9.22 -22.02
N GLN A 127 -5.56 -8.78 -23.31
CA GLN A 127 -6.23 -7.53 -23.70
C GLN A 127 -7.72 -7.52 -23.34
N GLU A 128 -8.45 -8.57 -23.73
CA GLU A 128 -9.87 -8.70 -23.41
C GLU A 128 -10.11 -8.77 -21.91
N PHE A 129 -9.30 -9.58 -21.22
CA PHE A 129 -9.40 -9.74 -19.76
C PHE A 129 -9.21 -8.40 -19.03
N GLY A 130 -8.17 -7.62 -19.39
CA GLY A 130 -7.94 -6.29 -18.81
C GLY A 130 -9.12 -5.34 -19.04
N ALA A 131 -9.69 -5.32 -20.25
CA ALA A 131 -10.87 -4.51 -20.57
C ALA A 131 -12.12 -4.96 -19.79
N MET A 132 -12.31 -6.27 -19.62
CA MET A 132 -13.43 -6.84 -18.85
C MET A 132 -13.32 -6.46 -17.36
N VAL A 133 -12.13 -6.50 -16.78
CA VAL A 133 -11.89 -6.08 -15.38
C VAL A 133 -12.24 -4.59 -15.21
N CYS A 134 -11.79 -3.73 -16.13
CA CYS A 134 -12.16 -2.32 -16.10
C CYS A 134 -13.67 -2.12 -16.13
N ASN A 135 -14.35 -2.78 -17.06
CA ASN A 135 -15.81 -2.69 -17.21
C ASN A 135 -16.55 -3.16 -15.94
N ALA A 136 -16.08 -4.25 -15.30
CA ALA A 136 -16.65 -4.75 -14.06
C ALA A 136 -16.53 -3.74 -12.90
N CYS A 137 -15.52 -2.87 -12.95
CA CYS A 137 -15.32 -1.77 -11.99
C CYS A 137 -15.99 -0.43 -12.45
N GLY A 138 -16.73 -0.43 -13.54
CA GLY A 138 -17.34 0.79 -14.09
C GLY A 138 -16.32 1.78 -14.66
N LEU A 139 -15.22 1.26 -15.23
CA LEU A 139 -14.13 1.99 -15.85
C LEU A 139 -13.95 1.55 -17.30
N THR A 140 -13.23 2.35 -18.08
CA THR A 140 -12.87 2.03 -19.46
C THR A 140 -11.36 1.94 -19.58
N LEU A 141 -10.84 0.88 -20.19
CA LEU A 141 -9.44 0.77 -20.60
C LEU A 141 -9.29 1.48 -21.96
N THR A 142 -8.37 2.44 -22.04
CA THR A 142 -8.15 3.22 -23.28
C THR A 142 -7.23 2.50 -24.26
N ASP A 143 -6.39 1.59 -23.78
CA ASP A 143 -5.45 0.86 -24.60
C ASP A 143 -6.18 -0.13 -25.52
N THR A 144 -5.97 0.01 -26.80
CA THR A 144 -6.50 -0.91 -27.83
C THR A 144 -5.55 -2.06 -28.14
N GLN A 145 -4.27 -1.91 -27.80
CA GLN A 145 -3.23 -2.94 -27.98
C GLN A 145 -2.24 -2.89 -26.80
N LEU A 146 -2.25 -3.94 -26.01
CA LEU A 146 -1.26 -4.14 -24.94
C LEU A 146 -0.08 -4.98 -25.43
N PRO A 147 1.16 -4.72 -24.99
CA PRO A 147 2.23 -5.69 -25.12
C PRO A 147 1.79 -7.03 -24.54
N ASN A 148 2.11 -8.11 -25.22
CA ASN A 148 1.63 -9.46 -24.86
C ASN A 148 0.09 -9.61 -24.82
N GLY A 149 -0.67 -8.66 -25.36
CA GLY A 149 -2.14 -8.61 -25.29
C GLY A 149 -2.84 -9.84 -25.85
N ASN A 150 -2.20 -10.58 -26.77
CA ASN A 150 -2.73 -11.82 -27.37
C ASN A 150 -2.46 -13.07 -26.52
N HIS A 151 -1.75 -12.93 -25.36
CA HIS A 151 -1.54 -14.06 -24.46
C HIS A 151 -2.89 -14.58 -23.95
N LEU A 152 -3.07 -15.90 -24.02
CA LEU A 152 -4.30 -16.55 -23.56
C LEU A 152 -4.28 -16.79 -22.06
N VAL A 153 -5.17 -16.14 -21.37
CA VAL A 153 -5.42 -16.30 -19.94
C VAL A 153 -6.34 -17.50 -19.74
N ASN A 154 -5.84 -18.55 -19.11
CA ASN A 154 -6.62 -19.73 -18.77
C ASN A 154 -7.49 -19.47 -17.53
N ARG A 155 -8.53 -20.30 -17.36
CA ARG A 155 -9.38 -20.23 -16.17
C ARG A 155 -8.55 -20.43 -14.91
N PHE A 156 -8.71 -19.55 -13.96
CA PHE A 156 -8.12 -19.62 -12.63
C PHE A 156 -9.18 -19.27 -11.57
N THR A 157 -8.91 -19.63 -10.32
CA THR A 157 -9.71 -19.26 -9.16
C THR A 157 -8.83 -18.42 -8.24
N ALA A 158 -9.40 -17.37 -7.68
CA ALA A 158 -8.74 -16.54 -6.68
C ALA A 158 -9.80 -16.07 -5.68
N GLU A 159 -9.45 -16.02 -4.39
CA GLU A 159 -10.30 -15.52 -3.33
C GLU A 159 -9.81 -14.16 -2.85
N GLY A 160 -10.74 -13.28 -2.46
CA GLY A 160 -10.41 -11.93 -1.99
C GLY A 160 -9.74 -11.06 -3.04
N VAL A 161 -10.00 -11.33 -4.32
CA VAL A 161 -9.35 -10.65 -5.45
C VAL A 161 -10.13 -9.38 -5.79
N THR A 162 -9.41 -8.24 -5.84
CA THR A 162 -9.96 -6.96 -6.29
C THR A 162 -9.60 -6.69 -7.75
N GLY A 163 -10.30 -5.74 -8.38
CA GLY A 163 -9.94 -5.26 -9.70
C GLY A 163 -8.48 -4.78 -9.77
N ARG A 164 -7.96 -4.20 -8.68
CA ARG A 164 -6.56 -3.76 -8.59
C ARG A 164 -5.57 -4.92 -8.68
N HIS A 165 -5.83 -6.04 -8.01
CA HIS A 165 -5.02 -7.25 -8.12
C HIS A 165 -5.00 -7.77 -9.56
N LEU A 166 -6.17 -7.82 -10.20
CA LEU A 166 -6.31 -8.29 -11.58
C LEU A 166 -5.55 -7.38 -12.56
N MET A 167 -5.71 -6.05 -12.44
CA MET A 167 -5.00 -5.09 -13.28
C MET A 167 -3.49 -5.09 -13.04
N ARG A 168 -3.04 -5.35 -11.81
CA ARG A 168 -1.62 -5.55 -11.50
C ARG A 168 -1.06 -6.76 -12.25
N TRP A 169 -1.75 -7.89 -12.22
CA TRP A 169 -1.33 -9.10 -12.92
C TRP A 169 -1.28 -8.89 -14.44
N VAL A 170 -2.26 -8.18 -15.01
CA VAL A 170 -2.23 -7.77 -16.42
C VAL A 170 -1.02 -6.88 -16.69
N GLY A 171 -0.80 -5.85 -15.86
CA GLY A 171 0.32 -4.91 -15.98
C GLY A 171 1.70 -5.59 -15.88
N GLU A 172 1.86 -6.59 -15.01
CA GLU A 172 3.09 -7.38 -14.90
C GLU A 172 3.41 -8.12 -16.20
N LEU A 173 2.41 -8.73 -16.85
CA LEU A 173 2.63 -9.47 -18.08
C LEU A 173 2.78 -8.59 -19.32
N CYS A 174 2.16 -7.40 -19.34
CA CYS A 174 2.37 -6.45 -20.42
C CYS A 174 3.55 -5.49 -20.18
N GLY A 175 4.22 -5.59 -19.04
CA GLY A 175 5.39 -4.76 -18.72
C GLY A 175 5.04 -3.28 -18.45
N ARG A 176 3.85 -2.98 -17.93
CA ARG A 176 3.33 -1.62 -17.79
C ARG A 176 2.85 -1.34 -16.37
N PHE A 177 2.82 -0.08 -15.98
CA PHE A 177 2.03 0.38 -14.84
C PHE A 177 0.62 0.79 -15.30
N CYS A 178 -0.37 0.71 -14.42
CA CYS A 178 -1.74 1.14 -14.66
C CYS A 178 -2.01 2.45 -13.90
N ARG A 179 -2.60 3.45 -14.59
CA ARG A 179 -2.99 4.73 -14.00
C ARG A 179 -4.29 5.25 -14.60
N ALA A 180 -4.88 6.26 -13.96
CA ALA A 180 -5.98 7.00 -14.55
C ALA A 180 -5.48 8.04 -15.55
N THR A 181 -6.17 8.17 -16.68
CA THR A 181 -6.01 9.28 -17.61
C THR A 181 -6.64 10.56 -17.03
N ALA A 182 -6.36 11.71 -17.62
CA ALA A 182 -7.02 12.96 -17.23
C ALA A 182 -8.56 12.89 -17.33
N ASP A 183 -9.10 12.04 -18.19
CA ASP A 183 -10.55 11.84 -18.34
C ASP A 183 -11.13 10.82 -17.35
N GLY A 184 -10.28 10.22 -16.52
CA GLY A 184 -10.67 9.25 -15.51
C GLY A 184 -10.91 7.84 -16.05
N ASN A 185 -10.49 7.56 -17.28
CA ASN A 185 -10.35 6.21 -17.82
C ASN A 185 -9.02 5.60 -17.35
N LEU A 186 -8.81 4.30 -17.55
CA LEU A 186 -7.55 3.66 -17.24
C LEU A 186 -6.69 3.48 -18.48
N GLU A 187 -5.37 3.57 -18.29
CA GLU A 187 -4.37 3.25 -19.29
C GLU A 187 -3.22 2.48 -18.67
N PHE A 188 -2.57 1.65 -19.48
CA PHE A 188 -1.30 1.02 -19.18
C PHE A 188 -0.16 1.83 -19.79
N GLY A 189 0.65 2.47 -18.95
CA GLY A 189 1.76 3.31 -19.37
C GLY A 189 3.12 2.68 -19.14
N TRP A 190 4.12 3.28 -19.76
CA TRP A 190 5.52 3.08 -19.49
C TRP A 190 6.20 4.45 -19.38
N TYR A 191 7.43 4.47 -18.90
CA TYR A 191 8.19 5.70 -18.80
C TYR A 191 8.57 6.22 -20.18
N GLU A 192 8.10 7.41 -20.50
CA GLU A 192 8.32 8.04 -21.80
C GLU A 192 9.35 9.15 -21.70
N PRO A 193 10.26 9.29 -22.72
CA PRO A 193 11.18 10.43 -22.76
C PRO A 193 10.41 11.73 -22.82
N ALA A 194 10.63 12.61 -21.84
CA ALA A 194 9.97 13.92 -21.78
C ALA A 194 10.71 15.00 -22.58
N ASP A 195 11.83 14.66 -23.26
CA ASP A 195 12.73 15.58 -23.97
C ASP A 195 13.18 16.78 -23.11
N VAL A 196 13.23 16.57 -21.79
CA VAL A 196 13.56 17.57 -20.80
C VAL A 196 14.92 17.26 -20.20
N THR A 197 15.78 18.27 -20.18
CA THR A 197 17.04 18.24 -19.43
C THR A 197 17.00 19.28 -18.32
N LEU A 198 16.97 18.80 -17.08
CA LEU A 198 17.00 19.65 -15.90
C LEU A 198 18.43 19.92 -15.47
N SER A 199 18.81 21.18 -15.35
CA SER A 199 20.16 21.57 -14.92
C SER A 199 20.11 22.73 -13.91
N PRO A 200 21.15 22.91 -13.09
CA PRO A 200 21.25 24.10 -12.23
C PRO A 200 21.40 25.35 -13.08
N GLY A 201 20.42 26.26 -13.05
CA GLY A 201 20.49 27.54 -13.80
C GLY A 201 20.22 27.44 -15.31
N GLY A 202 19.74 26.31 -15.82
CA GLY A 202 19.29 26.16 -17.20
C GLY A 202 17.90 26.76 -17.43
N GLU A 203 17.43 26.74 -18.67
CA GLU A 203 16.08 27.15 -19.05
C GLU A 203 15.04 26.30 -18.31
N GLN A 204 15.28 25.01 -18.25
CA GLN A 204 14.57 24.06 -17.38
C GLN A 204 15.48 23.68 -16.22
N PHE A 205 15.07 24.03 -15.00
CA PHE A 205 15.93 23.94 -13.84
C PHE A 205 15.26 23.21 -12.67
N TYR A 206 16.10 22.75 -11.78
CA TYR A 206 15.71 22.31 -10.44
C TYR A 206 16.30 23.23 -9.36
N PHE A 207 15.63 23.29 -8.22
CA PHE A 207 16.14 24.03 -7.06
C PHE A 207 17.26 23.22 -6.41
N GLN A 208 18.46 23.79 -6.31
CA GLN A 208 19.63 23.12 -5.70
C GLN A 208 19.34 22.70 -4.26
N LYS A 209 18.58 23.53 -3.50
CA LYS A 209 18.11 23.14 -2.18
C LYS A 209 17.01 22.09 -2.29
N GLY A 210 17.35 20.84 -1.98
CA GLY A 210 16.45 19.68 -2.06
C GLY A 210 16.69 18.81 -3.29
N PHE A 211 17.84 19.00 -3.95
CA PHE A 211 18.42 18.04 -4.87
C PHE A 211 19.26 17.02 -4.08
N SER A 212 19.05 15.77 -4.34
CA SER A 212 19.88 14.65 -3.89
C SER A 212 19.86 13.54 -4.91
N TYR A 213 20.91 12.77 -4.98
CA TYR A 213 21.04 11.60 -5.84
C TYR A 213 21.91 10.55 -5.16
N GLU A 214 21.79 9.31 -5.60
CA GLU A 214 22.60 8.20 -5.10
C GLU A 214 23.90 8.07 -5.90
N ASP A 215 24.96 7.57 -5.25
CA ASP A 215 26.27 7.41 -5.86
C ASP A 215 26.39 6.21 -6.79
N PHE A 216 25.27 5.57 -7.11
CA PHE A 216 25.20 4.42 -7.99
C PHE A 216 24.19 4.63 -9.11
N THR A 217 24.36 3.84 -10.16
CA THR A 217 23.40 3.69 -11.25
C THR A 217 22.72 2.33 -11.13
N VAL A 218 21.41 2.32 -11.23
CA VAL A 218 20.63 1.06 -11.29
C VAL A 218 21.04 0.33 -12.56
N ALA A 219 21.50 -0.90 -12.39
CA ALA A 219 21.94 -1.74 -13.50
C ALA A 219 20.75 -2.26 -14.34
N PRO A 220 20.90 -2.38 -15.66
CA PRO A 220 19.90 -2.99 -16.51
C PRO A 220 19.58 -4.42 -16.09
N ILE A 221 18.35 -4.84 -16.35
CA ILE A 221 17.94 -6.22 -16.16
C ILE A 221 18.61 -7.10 -17.24
N GLN A 222 19.26 -8.15 -16.80
CA GLN A 222 19.97 -9.08 -17.67
C GLN A 222 19.19 -10.36 -17.96
N ARG A 223 18.12 -10.61 -17.18
CA ARG A 223 17.30 -11.82 -17.30
C ARG A 223 15.91 -11.61 -16.74
N ILE A 224 14.91 -12.15 -17.39
CA ILE A 224 13.55 -12.28 -16.88
C ILE A 224 13.30 -13.72 -16.48
N GLN A 225 12.73 -13.95 -15.31
CA GLN A 225 12.24 -15.23 -14.88
C GLN A 225 10.73 -15.13 -14.62
N LEU A 226 9.95 -15.88 -15.38
CA LEU A 226 8.52 -16.09 -15.16
C LEU A 226 8.32 -17.43 -14.48
N ARG A 227 7.79 -17.42 -13.26
CA ARG A 227 7.42 -18.64 -12.53
C ARG A 227 5.92 -18.84 -12.58
N GLN A 228 5.53 -20.04 -12.96
CA GLN A 228 4.15 -20.48 -12.91
C GLN A 228 3.84 -20.89 -11.47
N ASN A 229 3.08 -20.07 -10.74
CA ASN A 229 2.86 -20.20 -9.31
C ASN A 229 4.17 -20.10 -8.49
N ASP A 230 4.15 -20.50 -7.22
CA ASP A 230 5.32 -20.55 -6.33
C ASP A 230 6.24 -21.77 -6.62
N THR A 231 6.05 -22.42 -7.75
CA THR A 231 6.87 -23.57 -8.18
C THR A 231 8.04 -23.12 -9.04
N ASP A 232 9.09 -23.94 -9.13
CA ASP A 232 10.23 -23.70 -10.04
C ASP A 232 9.87 -23.92 -11.53
N VAL A 233 8.59 -24.22 -11.82
CA VAL A 233 8.12 -24.37 -13.19
C VAL A 233 7.87 -22.99 -13.79
N GLY A 234 8.52 -22.71 -14.91
CA GLY A 234 8.39 -21.41 -15.58
C GLY A 234 9.34 -21.32 -16.76
N THR A 235 9.65 -20.10 -17.14
CA THR A 235 10.61 -19.81 -18.21
C THR A 235 11.61 -18.77 -17.77
N VAL A 236 12.79 -18.81 -18.36
CA VAL A 236 13.87 -17.84 -18.19
C VAL A 236 14.26 -17.31 -19.57
N TYR A 237 14.46 -16.00 -19.69
CA TYR A 237 14.93 -15.39 -20.93
C TYR A 237 15.82 -14.15 -20.64
N PRO A 238 16.96 -13.99 -21.33
CA PRO A 238 17.64 -15.03 -22.11
C PRO A 238 18.16 -16.15 -21.20
N ASP A 239 18.43 -17.30 -21.80
CA ASP A 239 19.12 -18.38 -21.12
C ASP A 239 20.59 -18.01 -20.90
N GLY A 240 21.06 -18.02 -19.66
CA GLY A 240 22.40 -17.50 -19.33
C GLY A 240 22.79 -17.67 -17.86
N ALA A 241 23.90 -17.02 -17.47
CA ALA A 241 24.56 -17.19 -16.18
C ALA A 241 23.63 -17.03 -14.96
N GLU A 242 23.85 -17.86 -13.94
CA GLU A 242 23.05 -17.90 -12.72
C GLU A 242 23.08 -16.60 -11.92
N ASP A 243 24.18 -15.84 -11.97
CA ASP A 243 24.39 -14.59 -11.23
C ASP A 243 23.88 -13.32 -11.94
N ALA A 244 23.08 -13.48 -13.00
CA ALA A 244 22.56 -12.34 -13.74
C ALA A 244 21.57 -11.52 -12.90
N ASN A 245 21.58 -10.17 -13.07
CA ASN A 245 20.57 -9.28 -12.51
C ASN A 245 19.19 -9.64 -13.08
N THR A 246 18.42 -10.42 -12.33
CA THR A 246 17.20 -11.08 -12.78
C THR A 246 15.96 -10.39 -12.26
N TYR A 247 15.02 -10.10 -13.16
CA TYR A 247 13.65 -9.70 -12.79
C TYR A 247 12.79 -10.95 -12.70
N VAL A 248 12.21 -11.21 -11.53
CA VAL A 248 11.39 -12.41 -11.29
C VAL A 248 9.92 -12.00 -11.16
N ILE A 249 9.06 -12.64 -11.94
CA ILE A 249 7.59 -12.58 -11.81
C ILE A 249 7.15 -13.94 -11.27
N THR A 250 6.48 -13.93 -10.12
CA THR A 250 5.95 -15.13 -9.46
C THR A 250 4.59 -14.85 -8.86
N GLY A 251 3.76 -15.88 -8.71
CA GLY A 251 2.42 -15.74 -8.11
C GLY A 251 1.42 -14.98 -8.98
N ASN A 252 1.69 -14.81 -10.28
CA ASN A 252 0.74 -14.23 -11.22
C ASN A 252 -0.09 -15.34 -11.89
N PRO A 253 -1.38 -15.47 -11.55
CA PRO A 253 -2.21 -16.58 -12.07
C PRO A 253 -2.49 -16.46 -13.58
N LEU A 254 -2.25 -15.27 -14.18
CA LEU A 254 -2.40 -15.09 -15.63
C LEU A 254 -1.21 -15.63 -16.40
N ALA A 255 -0.08 -15.88 -15.73
CA ALA A 255 1.15 -16.43 -16.34
C ALA A 255 1.10 -17.95 -16.53
N THR A 256 -0.07 -18.58 -16.52
CA THR A 256 -0.22 -20.02 -16.75
C THR A 256 -0.25 -20.32 -18.24
N ALA A 257 0.44 -21.37 -18.64
CA ALA A 257 0.41 -21.87 -20.01
C ALA A 257 0.42 -23.40 -20.03
N ASN A 258 -0.26 -23.96 -21.01
CA ASN A 258 -0.27 -25.41 -21.23
C ASN A 258 1.05 -25.92 -21.82
N THR A 259 1.90 -25.02 -22.30
CA THR A 259 3.23 -25.32 -22.86
C THR A 259 4.25 -24.30 -22.35
N ALA A 260 5.44 -24.78 -21.97
CA ALA A 260 6.52 -23.90 -21.50
C ALA A 260 6.91 -22.83 -22.54
N GLY A 261 6.80 -23.13 -23.83
CA GLY A 261 7.10 -22.19 -24.92
C GLY A 261 6.18 -20.99 -25.01
N ALA A 262 4.95 -21.06 -24.49
CA ALA A 262 3.99 -19.94 -24.53
C ALA A 262 4.41 -18.76 -23.64
N LEU A 263 5.19 -19.00 -22.58
CA LEU A 263 5.68 -17.94 -21.68
C LEU A 263 6.97 -17.27 -22.17
N VAL A 264 7.72 -17.90 -23.09
CA VAL A 264 8.98 -17.36 -23.60
C VAL A 264 8.77 -16.04 -24.32
N GLY A 265 7.72 -15.90 -25.12
CA GLY A 265 7.38 -14.66 -25.82
C GLY A 265 7.11 -13.49 -24.84
N ILE A 266 6.42 -13.76 -23.72
CA ILE A 266 6.21 -12.77 -22.66
C ILE A 266 7.54 -12.35 -22.04
N ALA A 267 8.36 -13.32 -21.64
CA ALA A 267 9.65 -13.05 -21.01
C ALA A 267 10.59 -12.27 -21.96
N GLN A 268 10.56 -12.58 -23.27
CA GLN A 268 11.32 -11.86 -24.28
C GLN A 268 10.86 -10.39 -24.40
N THR A 269 9.56 -10.14 -24.53
CA THR A 269 9.01 -8.78 -24.63
C THR A 269 9.38 -7.95 -23.39
N LEU A 270 9.27 -8.51 -22.20
CA LEU A 270 9.66 -7.86 -20.96
C LEU A 270 11.17 -7.59 -20.88
N TYR A 271 11.99 -8.54 -21.34
CA TYR A 271 13.43 -8.38 -21.39
C TYR A 271 13.85 -7.26 -22.34
N GLU A 272 13.31 -7.24 -23.57
CA GLU A 272 13.59 -6.19 -24.56
C GLU A 272 13.31 -4.77 -24.01
N GLN A 273 12.29 -4.64 -23.16
CA GLN A 273 11.96 -3.39 -22.48
C GLN A 273 12.93 -3.08 -21.35
N LEU A 274 13.23 -4.03 -20.47
CA LEU A 274 13.96 -3.80 -19.22
C LEU A 274 15.48 -3.80 -19.38
N GLN A 275 16.04 -4.44 -20.41
CA GLN A 275 17.48 -4.49 -20.68
C GLN A 275 18.08 -3.10 -20.97
N GLN A 276 17.26 -2.12 -21.34
CA GLN A 276 17.71 -0.76 -21.64
C GLN A 276 17.51 0.18 -20.45
N VAL A 277 16.88 -0.27 -19.38
CA VAL A 277 16.55 0.56 -18.21
C VAL A 277 17.77 0.70 -17.32
N SER A 278 18.40 1.88 -17.36
CA SER A 278 19.51 2.25 -16.49
C SER A 278 19.32 3.71 -16.05
N TYR A 279 19.40 3.97 -14.77
CA TYR A 279 19.12 5.29 -14.22
C TYR A 279 19.80 5.52 -12.87
N THR A 280 19.95 6.77 -12.47
CA THR A 280 20.46 7.14 -11.15
C THR A 280 19.29 7.58 -10.27
N PRO A 281 19.06 6.92 -9.14
CA PRO A 281 18.04 7.34 -8.19
C PRO A 281 18.32 8.75 -7.67
N CYS A 282 17.26 9.59 -7.67
CA CYS A 282 17.41 10.99 -7.27
C CYS A 282 16.10 11.59 -6.79
N LYS A 283 16.21 12.70 -6.08
CA LYS A 283 15.11 13.54 -5.66
C LYS A 283 15.37 14.98 -6.07
N LEU A 284 14.38 15.57 -6.75
CA LEU A 284 14.48 16.92 -7.31
C LEU A 284 13.28 17.76 -6.88
N LYS A 285 13.50 19.08 -6.77
CA LYS A 285 12.39 20.04 -6.67
C LYS A 285 12.44 20.95 -7.88
N ILE A 286 11.31 21.08 -8.57
CA ILE A 286 11.15 21.89 -9.78
C ILE A 286 9.99 22.87 -9.63
N PRO A 287 9.90 23.90 -10.49
CA PRO A 287 8.73 24.78 -10.54
C PRO A 287 7.40 24.02 -10.78
N SER A 288 6.30 24.55 -10.26
CA SER A 288 4.98 23.90 -10.33
C SER A 288 4.36 23.89 -11.73
N ASP A 289 4.79 24.83 -12.60
CA ASP A 289 4.33 24.98 -13.98
C ASP A 289 5.03 24.03 -14.95
N SER A 290 6.05 23.32 -14.51
CA SER A 290 6.68 22.27 -15.31
C SER A 290 5.65 21.21 -15.74
N HIS A 291 5.76 20.72 -16.98
CA HIS A 291 4.87 19.69 -17.53
C HIS A 291 5.22 18.27 -17.03
N ILE A 292 6.37 18.11 -16.38
CA ILE A 292 6.84 16.81 -15.89
C ILE A 292 5.85 16.22 -14.88
N ARG A 293 5.54 14.93 -15.06
CA ARG A 293 4.64 14.14 -14.22
C ARG A 293 5.23 12.76 -13.90
N ALA A 294 4.58 12.01 -13.03
CA ALA A 294 4.94 10.61 -12.82
C ALA A 294 4.76 9.79 -14.11
N GLY A 295 5.73 8.94 -14.43
CA GLY A 295 5.80 8.18 -15.68
C GLY A 295 6.65 8.81 -16.76
N ASP A 296 7.25 10.00 -16.53
CA ASP A 296 8.19 10.60 -17.46
C ASP A 296 9.62 10.13 -17.19
N MET A 297 10.43 9.99 -18.23
CA MET A 297 11.88 9.84 -18.17
C MET A 297 12.53 11.18 -18.52
N ILE A 298 13.37 11.69 -17.63
CA ILE A 298 14.04 12.96 -17.74
C ILE A 298 15.55 12.79 -17.72
N ARG A 299 16.28 13.77 -18.28
CA ARG A 299 17.73 13.90 -18.11
C ARG A 299 18.02 14.92 -17.01
N VAL A 300 18.96 14.60 -16.16
CA VAL A 300 19.39 15.46 -15.06
C VAL A 300 20.88 15.74 -15.20
N VAL A 301 21.26 17.01 -15.07
CA VAL A 301 22.65 17.46 -14.99
C VAL A 301 22.91 17.85 -13.54
N ASP A 302 23.86 17.20 -12.88
CA ASP A 302 24.24 17.55 -11.51
C ASP A 302 25.07 18.85 -11.45
N PRO A 303 25.34 19.41 -10.27
CA PRO A 303 26.16 20.64 -10.15
C PRO A 303 27.60 20.50 -10.65
N GLN A 304 28.09 19.28 -10.83
CA GLN A 304 29.41 18.96 -11.38
C GLN A 304 29.42 18.78 -12.89
N GLY A 305 28.25 18.86 -13.55
CA GLY A 305 28.08 18.69 -14.99
C GLY A 305 27.90 17.24 -15.45
N ARG A 306 27.78 16.25 -14.53
CA ARG A 306 27.49 14.86 -14.88
C ARG A 306 26.04 14.74 -15.30
N GLN A 307 25.79 14.02 -16.39
CA GLN A 307 24.45 13.76 -16.89
C GLN A 307 24.02 12.33 -16.59
N PHE A 308 22.75 12.17 -16.19
CA PHE A 308 22.14 10.86 -15.98
C PHE A 308 20.65 10.90 -16.29
N ALA A 309 20.08 9.72 -16.55
CA ALA A 309 18.64 9.54 -16.70
C ALA A 309 17.96 9.34 -15.33
N ALA A 310 16.76 9.85 -15.18
CA ALA A 310 15.90 9.59 -14.03
C ALA A 310 14.46 9.26 -14.48
N TYR A 311 13.91 8.21 -13.92
CA TYR A 311 12.55 7.75 -14.15
C TYR A 311 11.65 8.31 -13.06
N VAL A 312 10.78 9.26 -13.39
CA VAL A 312 9.91 9.93 -12.41
C VAL A 312 8.85 8.94 -11.90
N MET A 313 9.12 8.28 -10.81
CA MET A 313 8.24 7.30 -10.20
C MET A 313 7.14 7.96 -9.37
N THR A 314 7.48 9.09 -8.75
CA THR A 314 6.56 9.88 -7.94
C THR A 314 6.71 11.36 -8.26
N CYS A 315 5.59 12.05 -8.43
CA CYS A 315 5.53 13.50 -8.59
C CYS A 315 4.58 14.09 -7.54
N LYS A 316 5.11 14.92 -6.63
CA LYS A 316 4.32 15.60 -5.60
C LYS A 316 4.31 17.10 -5.84
N LEU A 317 3.15 17.64 -6.18
CA LEU A 317 2.89 19.08 -6.20
C LEU A 317 2.53 19.56 -4.79
N SER A 318 3.21 20.55 -4.26
CA SER A 318 2.90 21.18 -2.98
C SER A 318 3.52 22.57 -2.88
N GLY A 319 2.78 23.55 -2.41
CA GLY A 319 3.32 24.89 -2.12
C GLY A 319 3.98 25.59 -3.33
N GLY A 320 3.46 25.40 -4.54
CA GLY A 320 3.99 26.01 -5.77
C GLY A 320 5.25 25.34 -6.31
N ARG A 321 5.57 24.13 -5.87
CA ARG A 321 6.71 23.33 -6.35
C ARG A 321 6.28 21.90 -6.58
N LYS A 322 6.95 21.24 -7.54
CA LYS A 322 6.88 19.79 -7.71
C LYS A 322 8.13 19.15 -7.12
N THR A 323 7.94 18.05 -6.41
CA THR A 323 9.04 17.16 -5.98
C THR A 323 8.95 15.92 -6.84
N LEU A 324 10.00 15.62 -7.56
CA LEU A 324 10.14 14.41 -8.37
C LEU A 324 11.03 13.43 -7.61
N GLU A 325 10.67 12.16 -7.64
CA GLU A 325 11.43 11.11 -7.00
C GLU A 325 11.60 9.93 -7.93
N CYS A 326 12.84 9.47 -8.01
CA CYS A 326 13.30 8.29 -8.71
C CYS A 326 14.03 7.42 -7.68
N THR A 327 13.56 6.22 -7.45
CA THR A 327 14.11 5.29 -6.44
C THR A 327 14.69 4.04 -7.11
N GLY A 328 15.58 3.33 -6.44
CA GLY A 328 16.17 2.10 -6.96
C GLY A 328 17.32 1.59 -6.11
N SER A 329 17.75 0.37 -6.38
CA SER A 329 18.93 -0.27 -5.79
C SER A 329 19.95 -0.59 -6.86
N PRO A 330 21.26 -0.66 -6.54
CA PRO A 330 22.31 -0.90 -7.55
C PRO A 330 22.11 -2.23 -8.31
N ASN A 331 21.73 -3.28 -7.60
CA ASN A 331 21.34 -4.57 -8.16
C ASN A 331 20.02 -4.99 -7.52
N ARG A 332 19.15 -5.60 -8.28
CA ARG A 332 17.96 -6.23 -7.69
C ARG A 332 18.39 -7.37 -6.78
N GLY A 333 18.01 -7.27 -5.52
CA GLY A 333 18.14 -8.39 -4.61
C GLY A 333 17.32 -9.59 -5.10
N SER A 334 17.73 -10.79 -4.69
CA SER A 334 16.94 -12.00 -4.92
C SER A 334 15.52 -11.80 -4.35
N THR A 335 14.56 -12.53 -4.86
CA THR A 335 13.11 -12.43 -4.57
C THR A 335 12.76 -12.35 -3.08
N GLU A 336 13.64 -12.85 -2.20
CA GLU A 336 13.48 -12.83 -0.74
C GLU A 336 13.55 -11.42 -0.11
N ASN A 337 14.14 -10.44 -0.79
CA ASN A 337 14.27 -9.07 -0.29
C ASN A 337 13.15 -8.11 -0.74
N ARG A 338 12.15 -8.58 -1.50
CA ARG A 338 11.02 -7.76 -1.98
C ARG A 338 10.03 -7.32 -0.89
N SER A 339 10.15 -7.83 0.34
CA SER A 339 9.23 -7.51 1.43
C SER A 339 9.51 -6.18 2.14
N ARG A 340 10.61 -5.49 1.83
CA ARG A 340 10.88 -4.17 2.40
C ARG A 340 10.29 -3.06 1.54
N LEU A 341 9.03 -2.78 1.76
CA LEU A 341 8.34 -1.64 1.17
C LEU A 341 8.91 -0.33 1.73
N SER A 342 9.16 0.64 0.86
CA SER A 342 9.51 1.99 1.32
C SER A 342 8.31 2.67 1.96
N TYR A 343 8.57 3.60 2.87
CA TYR A 343 7.54 4.47 3.46
C TYR A 343 6.64 5.15 2.41
N LYS A 344 7.13 5.35 1.19
CA LYS A 344 6.39 5.97 0.07
C LYS A 344 5.49 5.00 -0.68
N ALA A 345 5.96 3.78 -0.91
CA ALA A 345 5.11 2.71 -1.41
C ALA A 345 4.02 2.36 -0.39
N LEU A 346 4.35 2.44 0.90
CA LEU A 346 3.41 2.37 2.01
C LEU A 346 2.40 3.51 1.99
N ALA A 347 2.77 4.75 1.68
CA ALA A 347 1.81 5.85 1.61
C ALA A 347 0.74 5.60 0.54
N GLY A 348 1.11 5.12 -0.65
CA GLY A 348 0.16 4.71 -1.68
C GLY A 348 -0.69 3.50 -1.28
N LYS A 349 -0.10 2.49 -0.61
CA LYS A 349 -0.81 1.31 -0.11
C LYS A 349 -1.67 1.61 1.14
N VAL A 350 -1.19 2.43 2.05
CA VAL A 350 -1.95 2.85 3.25
C VAL A 350 -3.15 3.71 2.85
N LEU A 351 -3.00 4.57 1.86
CA LEU A 351 -4.10 5.34 1.29
C LEU A 351 -5.16 4.43 0.65
N ASN A 352 -4.73 3.42 -0.12
CA ASN A 352 -5.61 2.40 -0.68
C ASN A 352 -6.28 1.56 0.41
N LEU A 353 -5.56 1.22 1.48
CA LEU A 353 -6.09 0.47 2.62
C LEU A 353 -7.06 1.28 3.48
N GLN A 354 -6.84 2.56 3.68
CA GLN A 354 -7.81 3.42 4.37
C GLN A 354 -9.15 3.44 3.62
N THR A 355 -9.11 3.59 2.29
CA THR A 355 -10.31 3.58 1.46
C THR A 355 -10.99 2.20 1.49
N THR A 356 -10.22 1.11 1.43
CA THR A 356 -10.73 -0.27 1.50
C THR A 356 -11.28 -0.59 2.89
N VAL A 357 -10.61 -0.17 3.96
CA VAL A 357 -11.08 -0.38 5.34
C VAL A 357 -12.31 0.47 5.65
N GLU A 358 -12.42 1.67 5.13
CA GLU A 358 -13.61 2.51 5.27
C GLU A 358 -14.78 1.97 4.44
N GLY A 359 -14.54 1.48 3.22
CA GLY A 359 -15.51 0.75 2.40
C GLY A 359 -15.98 -0.53 3.09
N LEU A 360 -15.08 -1.34 3.63
CA LEU A 360 -15.40 -2.55 4.40
C LEU A 360 -16.13 -2.25 5.72
N ARG A 361 -15.86 -1.11 6.38
CA ARG A 361 -16.64 -0.69 7.54
C ARG A 361 -18.07 -0.30 7.18
N ALA A 362 -18.30 0.21 5.99
CA ALA A 362 -19.65 0.51 5.50
C ALA A 362 -20.42 -0.78 5.12
N GLU A 363 -19.75 -1.77 4.52
CA GLU A 363 -20.35 -3.06 4.15
C GLU A 363 -20.54 -4.00 5.36
N ASN A 364 -19.66 -3.95 6.37
CA ASN A 364 -19.76 -4.80 7.57
C ASN A 364 -20.85 -4.42 8.56
N ARG A 365 -21.58 -3.34 8.33
CA ARG A 365 -22.80 -3.06 9.14
C ARG A 365 -23.93 -4.05 8.88
N ASP A 366 -23.92 -4.73 7.73
CA ASP A 366 -24.99 -5.66 7.32
C ASP A 366 -24.55 -7.15 7.27
N ALA A 367 -23.29 -7.50 7.55
CA ALA A 367 -22.79 -8.87 7.44
C ALA A 367 -22.23 -9.39 8.77
N VAL A 368 -23.13 -9.77 9.69
CA VAL A 368 -22.79 -10.60 10.84
C VAL A 368 -22.21 -11.93 10.33
N GLY A 369 -20.89 -12.14 10.47
CA GLY A 369 -20.25 -13.44 10.27
C GLY A 369 -19.25 -13.57 9.11
N LYS A 370 -18.90 -12.50 8.37
CA LYS A 370 -17.85 -12.58 7.35
C LYS A 370 -16.69 -11.66 7.72
N MET A 371 -15.57 -12.24 8.15
CA MET A 371 -14.31 -11.49 8.27
C MET A 371 -13.67 -11.37 6.89
N ALA A 372 -13.44 -10.14 6.45
CA ALA A 372 -12.72 -9.84 5.23
C ALA A 372 -11.20 -9.90 5.47
N GLY A 373 -10.45 -10.35 4.46
CA GLY A 373 -9.00 -10.30 4.48
C GLY A 373 -8.50 -8.85 4.40
N ILE A 374 -7.65 -8.46 5.30
CA ILE A 374 -7.00 -7.16 5.33
C ILE A 374 -5.49 -7.37 5.38
N ALA A 375 -4.76 -6.83 4.41
CA ALA A 375 -3.32 -6.75 4.47
C ALA A 375 -2.90 -5.33 4.87
N LEU A 376 -2.18 -5.19 5.96
CA LEU A 376 -1.69 -3.94 6.51
C LEU A 376 -0.17 -3.99 6.63
N ASP A 377 0.51 -3.16 5.85
CA ASP A 377 1.94 -2.92 5.98
C ASP A 377 2.18 -1.49 6.48
N VAL A 378 2.60 -1.33 7.73
CA VAL A 378 2.95 -0.03 8.33
C VAL A 378 4.30 -0.15 9.02
N GLU A 379 5.33 0.58 8.53
CA GLU A 379 6.66 0.70 9.14
C GLU A 379 7.29 -0.64 9.62
N GLY A 380 7.27 -1.66 8.78
CA GLY A 380 7.83 -2.97 9.11
C GLY A 380 6.88 -3.88 9.92
N ILE A 381 5.63 -3.50 10.09
CA ILE A 381 4.56 -4.36 10.57
C ILE A 381 3.74 -4.79 9.36
N SER A 382 3.77 -6.06 9.03
CA SER A 382 2.90 -6.67 8.03
C SER A 382 1.78 -7.44 8.71
N SER A 383 0.54 -7.15 8.35
CA SER A 383 -0.63 -7.89 8.83
C SER A 383 -1.42 -8.38 7.64
N GLU A 384 -1.39 -9.67 7.40
CA GLU A 384 -2.22 -10.32 6.37
C GLU A 384 -3.32 -11.13 7.04
N VAL A 385 -4.58 -10.81 6.72
CA VAL A 385 -5.75 -11.57 7.14
C VAL A 385 -6.29 -12.29 5.93
N SER A 386 -6.06 -13.58 5.84
CA SER A 386 -6.62 -14.41 4.78
C SER A 386 -7.72 -15.32 5.33
N ARG A 387 -8.80 -15.45 4.58
CA ARG A 387 -9.89 -16.37 4.89
C ARG A 387 -9.84 -17.52 3.91
N GLN A 388 -9.58 -18.72 4.43
CA GLN A 388 -9.73 -19.95 3.65
C GLN A 388 -10.94 -20.75 4.17
N GLN A 389 -11.79 -21.13 3.25
CA GLN A 389 -12.91 -22.02 3.54
C GLN A 389 -12.57 -23.39 2.94
N THR A 390 -12.29 -24.37 3.79
CA THR A 390 -12.00 -25.73 3.36
C THR A 390 -13.22 -26.60 3.68
N GLU A 391 -13.76 -27.29 2.69
CA GLU A 391 -14.75 -28.34 2.91
C GLU A 391 -14.03 -29.66 3.12
N LEU A 392 -14.00 -30.16 4.34
CA LEU A 392 -13.57 -31.52 4.68
C LEU A 392 -14.81 -32.34 5.07
N THR A 393 -15.15 -33.34 4.24
CA THR A 393 -16.16 -34.39 4.53
C THR A 393 -17.45 -33.90 5.19
N GLY A 394 -18.08 -32.85 4.61
CA GLY A 394 -19.39 -32.36 5.08
C GLY A 394 -19.36 -31.39 6.27
N VAL A 395 -18.16 -31.04 6.76
CA VAL A 395 -17.95 -30.04 7.83
C VAL A 395 -17.26 -28.84 7.23
N LYS A 396 -17.91 -27.67 7.27
CA LYS A 396 -17.28 -26.39 6.83
C LYS A 396 -16.35 -25.92 7.93
N THR A 397 -15.06 -26.07 7.70
CA THR A 397 -14.03 -25.48 8.58
C THR A 397 -13.67 -24.10 8.03
N GLN A 398 -13.94 -23.05 8.79
CA GLN A 398 -13.49 -21.71 8.45
C GLN A 398 -12.13 -21.48 9.10
N MET A 399 -11.12 -21.34 8.28
CA MET A 399 -9.77 -21.00 8.74
C MET A 399 -9.52 -19.52 8.43
N THR A 400 -9.30 -18.73 9.46
CA THR A 400 -8.87 -17.35 9.31
C THR A 400 -7.41 -17.29 9.73
N ALA A 401 -6.53 -16.93 8.83
CA ALA A 401 -5.14 -16.68 9.15
C ALA A 401 -4.90 -15.17 9.24
N VAL A 402 -4.38 -14.71 10.35
CA VAL A 402 -3.84 -13.36 10.52
C VAL A 402 -2.35 -13.50 10.61
N GLU A 403 -1.63 -12.99 9.63
CA GLU A 403 -0.17 -12.89 9.69
C GLU A 403 0.19 -11.45 10.03
N GLN A 404 0.82 -11.27 11.18
CA GLN A 404 1.31 -9.99 11.63
C GLN A 404 2.81 -10.12 11.90
N THR A 405 3.61 -9.38 11.16
CA THR A 405 5.06 -9.35 11.31
C THR A 405 5.48 -7.98 11.82
N ALA A 406 5.87 -7.89 13.09
CA ALA A 406 6.51 -6.71 13.67
C ALA A 406 7.92 -7.13 14.13
N GLN A 407 8.96 -6.61 13.47
CA GLN A 407 10.38 -6.75 13.89
C GLN A 407 10.77 -8.09 14.57
N ALA A 408 10.46 -9.23 14.01
CA ALA A 408 10.74 -10.58 14.54
C ALA A 408 9.58 -11.31 15.26
N MET A 409 8.37 -10.76 15.28
CA MET A 409 7.23 -11.49 15.80
C MET A 409 6.24 -11.77 14.69
N GLN A 410 6.14 -13.02 14.28
CA GLN A 410 5.15 -13.49 13.32
C GLN A 410 4.01 -14.17 14.10
N ILE A 411 2.82 -13.64 13.96
CA ILE A 411 1.61 -14.24 14.57
C ILE A 411 0.78 -14.80 13.43
N ARG A 412 0.62 -16.11 13.43
CA ARG A 412 -0.30 -16.81 12.52
C ARG A 412 -1.49 -17.30 13.31
N ILE A 413 -2.67 -16.73 13.06
CA ILE A 413 -3.90 -17.11 13.73
C ILE A 413 -4.69 -18.02 12.79
N GLN A 414 -4.89 -19.26 13.18
CA GLN A 414 -5.75 -20.21 12.47
C GLN A 414 -6.98 -20.50 13.32
N SER A 415 -8.17 -20.24 12.80
CA SER A 415 -9.40 -20.66 13.47
C SER A 415 -9.85 -22.03 12.92
N LEU A 416 -9.85 -23.00 13.78
CA LEU A 416 -10.37 -24.33 13.50
C LEU A 416 -11.71 -24.47 14.22
N THR A 417 -12.75 -24.82 13.46
CA THR A 417 -14.05 -25.15 14.05
C THR A 417 -14.19 -26.67 14.04
N GLU A 418 -13.95 -27.33 15.15
CA GLU A 418 -14.31 -28.70 15.38
C GLU A 418 -15.45 -28.74 16.40
N GLU A 419 -16.55 -29.39 16.06
CA GLU A 419 -17.70 -29.65 16.95
C GLU A 419 -18.30 -28.42 17.66
N GLY A 420 -18.28 -27.24 16.99
CA GLY A 420 -18.86 -26.03 17.56
C GLY A 420 -17.92 -25.22 18.46
N THR A 421 -16.71 -25.70 18.74
CA THR A 421 -15.70 -24.97 19.53
C THR A 421 -14.73 -24.27 18.64
N GLN A 422 -14.64 -22.96 18.73
CA GLN A 422 -13.64 -22.17 17.99
C GLN A 422 -12.34 -22.09 18.78
N LYS A 423 -11.25 -22.57 18.21
CA LYS A 423 -9.92 -22.46 18.78
C LYS A 423 -8.96 -21.86 17.76
N VAL A 424 -8.29 -20.78 18.17
CA VAL A 424 -7.28 -20.12 17.36
C VAL A 424 -5.91 -20.32 18.01
N LYS A 425 -4.98 -20.95 17.32
CA LYS A 425 -3.64 -21.21 17.80
C LYS A 425 -2.60 -20.57 16.88
N THR A 426 -1.59 -19.92 17.46
CA THR A 426 -0.45 -19.34 16.73
C THR A 426 0.81 -20.18 16.91
N GLU A 427 1.73 -20.12 15.94
CA GLU A 427 3.04 -20.79 16.03
C GLU A 427 3.93 -20.21 17.14
N THR A 428 3.63 -19.01 17.63
CA THR A 428 4.40 -18.31 18.68
C THR A 428 3.89 -18.59 20.10
N GLY A 429 2.93 -19.49 20.27
CA GLY A 429 2.40 -19.86 21.59
C GLY A 429 1.20 -19.07 22.07
N PHE A 430 0.53 -18.31 21.17
CA PHE A 430 -0.75 -17.68 21.46
C PHE A 430 -1.88 -18.66 21.11
N THR A 431 -2.85 -18.81 22.01
CA THR A 431 -4.08 -19.59 21.78
C THR A 431 -5.26 -18.74 22.19
N LEU A 432 -6.24 -18.58 21.31
CA LEU A 432 -7.51 -17.96 21.61
C LEU A 432 -8.62 -19.01 21.45
N ASP A 433 -9.33 -19.30 22.53
CA ASP A 433 -10.42 -20.25 22.58
C ASP A 433 -11.53 -19.74 23.53
N GLU A 434 -12.51 -20.56 23.83
CA GLU A 434 -13.61 -20.25 24.76
C GLU A 434 -13.14 -19.86 26.18
N LYS A 435 -11.90 -20.20 26.57
CA LYS A 435 -11.31 -19.85 27.88
C LYS A 435 -10.66 -18.48 27.87
N GLY A 436 -10.45 -17.88 26.69
CA GLY A 436 -9.79 -16.60 26.51
C GLY A 436 -8.47 -16.71 25.75
N LEU A 437 -7.66 -15.65 25.83
CA LEU A 437 -6.34 -15.59 25.22
C LEU A 437 -5.29 -16.19 26.17
N THR A 438 -4.72 -17.31 25.76
CA THR A 438 -3.60 -17.95 26.48
C THR A 438 -2.29 -17.66 25.75
N ILE A 439 -1.28 -17.25 26.51
CA ILE A 439 0.09 -17.05 26.01
C ILE A 439 1.00 -18.02 26.75
N SER A 440 1.46 -19.05 26.06
CA SER A 440 2.37 -20.05 26.62
C SER A 440 3.33 -20.55 25.54
N ARG A 441 4.58 -20.78 25.91
CA ARG A 441 5.58 -21.38 25.02
C ARG A 441 5.70 -22.87 25.37
N GLU A 442 5.82 -23.72 24.37
CA GLU A 442 6.06 -25.15 24.58
C GLU A 442 7.30 -25.38 25.47
N GLY A 443 7.15 -26.20 26.51
CA GLY A 443 8.18 -26.43 27.53
C GLY A 443 8.29 -25.33 28.59
N SER A 444 7.56 -24.24 28.54
CA SER A 444 7.50 -23.23 29.60
C SER A 444 6.60 -23.70 30.75
N ARG A 445 7.03 -23.39 31.96
CA ARG A 445 6.18 -23.58 33.15
C ARG A 445 5.25 -22.38 33.41
N ILE A 446 5.41 -21.31 32.64
CA ILE A 446 4.63 -20.08 32.82
C ILE A 446 3.60 -19.97 31.67
N GLU A 447 2.37 -19.70 32.05
CA GLU A 447 1.22 -19.44 31.17
C GLU A 447 0.55 -18.15 31.59
N ASN A 448 0.24 -17.28 30.63
CA ASN A 448 -0.60 -16.11 30.87
C ASN A 448 -1.98 -16.36 30.23
N LEU A 449 -3.03 -16.12 30.97
CA LEU A 449 -4.42 -16.23 30.51
C LEU A 449 -5.11 -14.88 30.69
N LEU A 450 -5.75 -14.40 29.68
CA LEU A 450 -6.60 -13.19 29.68
C LEU A 450 -7.99 -13.56 29.20
N ASN A 451 -9.00 -13.32 30.01
CA ASN A 451 -10.41 -13.56 29.67
C ASN A 451 -11.34 -12.52 30.32
N GLU A 452 -12.64 -12.69 30.20
CA GLU A 452 -13.67 -11.80 30.76
C GLU A 452 -13.62 -11.67 32.28
N THR A 453 -13.03 -12.66 32.98
CA THR A 453 -12.94 -12.64 34.45
C THR A 453 -11.66 -11.96 34.94
N GLY A 454 -10.66 -11.76 34.07
CA GLY A 454 -9.42 -11.08 34.44
C GLY A 454 -8.17 -11.59 33.72
N MET A 455 -7.02 -11.17 34.25
CA MET A 455 -5.70 -11.58 33.81
C MET A 455 -5.09 -12.50 34.86
N TYR A 456 -4.54 -13.62 34.41
CA TYR A 456 -3.93 -14.64 35.26
C TYR A 456 -2.55 -15.02 34.75
N VAL A 457 -1.55 -15.02 35.62
CA VAL A 457 -0.24 -15.63 35.37
C VAL A 457 -0.16 -16.90 36.20
N LYS A 458 0.09 -18.02 35.53
CA LYS A 458 0.19 -19.34 36.17
C LYS A 458 1.61 -19.89 36.07
N ARG A 459 2.07 -20.62 37.08
CA ARG A 459 3.29 -21.38 37.04
C ARG A 459 2.97 -22.83 37.34
N SER A 460 3.22 -23.73 36.41
CA SER A 460 2.89 -25.18 36.53
C SER A 460 1.41 -25.45 36.86
N GLY A 461 0.49 -24.58 36.41
CA GLY A 461 -0.94 -24.67 36.68
C GLY A 461 -1.43 -23.81 37.86
N ASP A 462 -0.57 -23.43 38.81
CA ASP A 462 -0.94 -22.62 39.96
C ASP A 462 -0.94 -21.13 39.60
N VAL A 463 -1.96 -20.37 40.00
CA VAL A 463 -2.05 -18.93 39.80
C VAL A 463 -1.08 -18.23 40.74
N ILE A 464 -0.08 -17.53 40.16
CA ILE A 464 0.92 -16.76 40.91
C ILE A 464 0.67 -15.25 40.87
N LEU A 465 -0.10 -14.77 39.89
CA LEU A 465 -0.63 -13.41 39.83
C LEU A 465 -2.01 -13.45 39.17
N LYS A 466 -2.95 -12.73 39.75
CA LYS A 466 -4.24 -12.47 39.12
C LYS A 466 -4.65 -10.99 39.30
N ALA A 467 -5.30 -10.45 38.31
CA ALA A 467 -5.96 -9.15 38.35
C ALA A 467 -7.39 -9.32 37.86
N ASP A 468 -8.35 -9.13 38.73
CA ASP A 468 -9.79 -9.27 38.46
C ASP A 468 -10.60 -8.16 39.14
N GLN A 469 -11.92 -8.26 39.16
CA GLN A 469 -12.80 -7.28 39.81
C GLN A 469 -12.52 -7.09 41.32
N ALA A 470 -11.94 -8.09 41.98
CA ALA A 470 -11.59 -8.01 43.40
C ALA A 470 -10.23 -7.31 43.64
N GLY A 471 -9.50 -6.99 42.59
CA GLY A 471 -8.19 -6.38 42.66
C GLY A 471 -7.05 -7.24 42.17
N VAL A 472 -5.82 -6.95 42.61
CA VAL A 472 -4.62 -7.67 42.23
C VAL A 472 -4.13 -8.53 43.40
N THR A 473 -3.92 -9.82 43.14
CA THR A 473 -3.32 -10.76 44.09
C THR A 473 -2.08 -11.37 43.47
N ALA A 474 -0.97 -11.38 44.19
CA ALA A 474 0.27 -12.04 43.77
C ALA A 474 0.85 -12.86 44.94
N VAL A 475 1.48 -14.00 44.61
CA VAL A 475 2.11 -14.88 45.61
C VAL A 475 3.39 -14.23 46.20
N ASP A 476 4.22 -13.68 45.31
CA ASP A 476 5.43 -12.97 45.68
C ASP A 476 5.53 -11.67 44.88
N VAL A 477 5.78 -10.55 45.57
CA VAL A 477 6.00 -9.25 44.93
C VAL A 477 7.35 -8.68 45.39
N THR A 478 8.22 -8.41 44.42
CA THR A 478 9.45 -7.66 44.68
C THR A 478 9.28 -6.26 44.12
N VAL A 479 9.33 -5.25 44.95
CA VAL A 479 9.24 -3.85 44.57
C VAL A 479 10.65 -3.26 44.59
N HIS A 480 11.14 -2.78 43.46
CA HIS A 480 12.50 -2.27 43.32
C HIS A 480 12.68 -0.83 43.76
N ASN A 481 11.63 -0.01 43.74
CA ASN A 481 11.73 1.40 44.14
C ASN A 481 10.85 1.67 45.38
N TYR A 482 9.53 1.76 45.15
CA TYR A 482 8.58 2.02 46.24
C TYR A 482 7.21 1.41 45.92
N LEU A 483 6.45 1.11 46.94
CA LEU A 483 5.06 0.70 46.87
C LEU A 483 4.17 1.80 47.41
N VAL A 484 3.23 2.32 46.60
CA VAL A 484 2.20 3.26 47.08
C VAL A 484 0.95 2.46 47.42
N VAL A 485 0.41 2.70 48.61
CA VAL A 485 -0.82 2.07 49.08
C VAL A 485 -1.86 3.15 49.32
N GLY A 486 -2.88 3.20 48.48
CA GLY A 486 -3.86 4.28 48.46
C GLY A 486 -3.23 5.64 48.13
N ASP A 487 -3.86 6.71 48.62
CA ASP A 487 -3.39 8.09 48.41
C ASP A 487 -2.50 8.60 49.54
N TYR A 488 -2.21 7.78 50.54
CA TYR A 488 -1.65 8.28 51.80
C TYR A 488 -0.38 7.57 52.26
N ALA A 489 0.02 6.46 51.69
CA ALA A 489 1.18 5.70 52.17
C ALA A 489 2.11 5.25 51.05
N ARG A 490 3.41 5.44 51.24
CA ARG A 490 4.48 4.94 50.37
C ARG A 490 5.49 4.14 51.18
N PHE A 491 5.78 2.93 50.72
CA PHE A 491 6.83 2.05 51.29
C PHE A 491 8.01 2.06 50.32
N GLU A 492 9.19 2.40 50.83
CA GLU A 492 10.42 2.38 50.02
C GLU A 492 11.61 1.94 50.87
N ASP A 493 12.70 1.54 50.18
CA ASP A 493 13.94 1.20 50.85
C ASP A 493 14.52 2.42 51.54
N TYR A 494 14.82 2.26 52.84
CA TYR A 494 15.42 3.29 53.62
C TYR A 494 16.86 2.91 53.97
N SER A 495 17.85 3.64 53.48
CA SER A 495 19.25 3.52 53.84
C SER A 495 19.69 4.71 54.71
N SER A 496 20.04 4.47 55.94
CA SER A 496 20.57 5.49 56.88
C SER A 496 22.10 5.51 56.94
N GLY A 497 22.79 5.05 55.93
CA GLY A 497 24.25 5.02 55.86
C GLY A 497 24.95 3.90 56.65
N VAL A 498 24.25 3.24 57.56
CA VAL A 498 24.83 2.17 58.45
C VAL A 498 24.09 0.84 58.27
N ASP A 499 22.83 0.84 57.86
CA ASP A 499 22.03 -0.37 57.66
C ASP A 499 21.14 -0.23 56.40
N THR A 500 21.45 -1.05 55.42
CA THR A 500 20.86 -0.99 54.08
C THR A 500 19.65 -1.92 53.88
N ARG A 501 19.06 -2.46 54.93
CA ARG A 501 18.00 -3.47 54.87
C ARG A 501 16.73 -3.06 55.59
N ARG A 502 16.35 -1.78 55.57
CA ARG A 502 15.13 -1.28 56.18
C ARG A 502 14.15 -0.77 55.16
N THR A 503 12.88 -1.05 55.38
CA THR A 503 11.78 -0.45 54.65
C THR A 503 11.13 0.59 55.53
N ALA A 504 10.95 1.80 55.01
CA ALA A 504 10.22 2.86 55.70
C ALA A 504 8.85 3.06 55.07
N CYS A 505 7.87 3.38 55.88
CA CYS A 505 6.54 3.80 55.45
C CYS A 505 6.43 5.33 55.60
N PHE A 506 6.14 6.00 54.51
CA PHE A 506 5.93 7.44 54.51
C PHE A 506 4.44 7.74 54.28
N TRP A 507 3.89 8.68 55.01
CA TRP A 507 2.61 9.27 54.75
C TRP A 507 2.79 10.36 53.66
N ILE A 508 2.02 10.29 52.59
CA ILE A 508 2.08 11.24 51.44
C ILE A 508 0.82 12.08 51.36
#